data_37333a5a88792fb5e5a60bc86e72e820
#
_entry.id   37333a5a88792fb5e5a60bc86e72e820
#
_cell.length_a   1.000
_cell.length_b   1.000
_cell.length_c   1.000
_cell.angle_alpha   90.00
_cell.angle_beta   90.00
_cell.angle_gamma   90.00
#
_symmetry.space_group_name_H-M   'P 1'
#
loop_
_entity.id
_entity.type
_entity.pdbx_description
1 polymer ?
#
loop_
_entity_poly.entity_id
_entity_poly.type
_entity_poly.pdbx_seq_one_letter_code
_entity_poly.pdbx_strand_id
1 'polypeptide(L)'
;AVVIILVGVGILGYKRFFDKGKEVVKPEIVDKLDDYGYSLEKDATKLDKEMFAELKKTLNAEEVDEEKYASLIAKMLVADFYNLDNKVSKNDIGGVQFIKEEYKSNFILEASETVYKYIELNVYNDRTQVLPIVKSVDIKSINTTTYKYKDVSDSKAYKAVVTVSYVKDLGY
;
A
#
# COMPACT_ATOMS: atom_id res chain seq x y z
N ALA A 1 -2.87 16.84 -0.09
CA ALA A 1 -4.10 16.12 0.27
C ALA A 1 -3.94 15.49 1.67
N VAL A 2 -4.98 15.49 2.46
CA VAL A 2 -5.02 14.81 3.76
C VAL A 2 -5.77 13.51 3.60
N VAL A 3 -5.12 12.38 3.86
CA VAL A 3 -5.73 11.04 3.79
C VAL A 3 -5.85 10.48 5.20
N ILE A 4 -7.04 10.01 5.56
CA ILE A 4 -7.31 9.34 6.84
C ILE A 4 -7.36 7.84 6.57
N ILE A 5 -6.41 7.09 7.14
CA ILE A 5 -6.32 5.64 6.98
C ILE A 5 -6.53 4.97 8.33
N LEU A 6 -7.41 3.98 8.37
CA LEU A 6 -7.61 3.08 9.49
C LEU A 6 -6.87 1.77 9.18
N VAL A 7 -5.81 1.49 9.94
CA VAL A 7 -5.02 0.26 9.82
C VAL A 7 -5.39 -0.68 10.97
N GLY A 8 -6.04 -1.77 10.64
CA GLY A 8 -6.28 -2.87 11.58
C GLY A 8 -5.11 -3.86 11.51
N VAL A 9 -4.42 -4.09 12.61
CA VAL A 9 -3.35 -5.10 12.70
C VAL A 9 -3.98 -6.43 13.07
N GLY A 10 -4.37 -7.20 12.06
CA GLY A 10 -4.88 -8.56 12.24
C GLY A 10 -3.84 -9.60 11.80
N ILE A 11 -3.27 -10.34 12.74
CA ILE A 11 -2.42 -11.50 12.45
C ILE A 11 -3.34 -12.68 12.13
N LEU A 12 -3.44 -13.11 10.87
CA LEU A 12 -4.00 -14.41 10.52
C LEU A 12 -3.28 -15.01 9.31
N GLY A 13 -2.75 -16.20 9.52
CA GLY A 13 -2.05 -17.02 8.54
C GLY A 13 -2.87 -17.33 7.30
N TYR A 14 -2.22 -17.34 6.18
CA TYR A 14 -2.79 -17.39 4.83
C TYR A 14 -2.81 -18.80 4.25
N LYS A 15 -3.97 -19.25 3.75
CA LYS A 15 -4.09 -20.36 2.78
C LYS A 15 -4.61 -19.86 1.44
N ARG A 16 -3.83 -20.16 0.41
CA ARG A 16 -3.93 -19.75 -0.98
C ARG A 16 -5.06 -20.46 -1.73
N PHE A 17 -5.88 -19.70 -2.48
CA PHE A 17 -6.67 -20.25 -3.59
C PHE A 17 -6.38 -19.48 -4.89
N PHE A 18 -6.10 -20.25 -5.95
CA PHE A 18 -5.88 -19.75 -7.31
C PHE A 18 -7.19 -19.64 -8.07
N ASP A 19 -7.37 -18.54 -8.80
CA ASP A 19 -8.27 -18.49 -9.95
C ASP A 19 -7.50 -18.13 -11.22
N LYS A 20 -7.75 -18.88 -12.31
CA LYS A 20 -7.06 -18.74 -13.60
C LYS A 20 -7.76 -17.68 -14.44
N GLY A 21 -7.15 -16.53 -14.63
CA GLY A 21 -7.63 -15.53 -15.56
C GLY A 21 -6.60 -14.49 -15.95
N LYS A 22 -6.01 -14.58 -17.14
CA LYS A 22 -5.08 -13.69 -17.85
C LYS A 22 -3.73 -13.49 -17.16
N GLU A 23 -2.65 -13.81 -17.85
CA GLU A 23 -1.27 -13.57 -17.42
C GLU A 23 -1.08 -12.09 -17.11
N VAL A 24 -1.30 -11.73 -15.86
CA VAL A 24 -0.73 -10.51 -15.29
C VAL A 24 0.76 -10.82 -15.15
N VAL A 25 1.61 -10.05 -15.80
CA VAL A 25 3.06 -10.11 -15.60
C VAL A 25 3.27 -9.91 -14.09
N LYS A 26 3.59 -11.01 -13.38
CA LYS A 26 3.82 -10.92 -11.93
C LYS A 26 5.12 -10.17 -11.74
N PRO A 27 5.14 -9.09 -10.95
CA PRO A 27 6.37 -8.38 -10.68
C PRO A 27 7.40 -9.31 -10.02
N GLU A 28 8.66 -9.15 -10.39
CA GLU A 28 9.76 -9.88 -9.79
C GLU A 28 9.97 -9.39 -8.35
N ILE A 29 9.83 -10.29 -7.39
CA ILE A 29 9.99 -9.97 -5.96
C ILE A 29 11.47 -10.11 -5.60
N VAL A 30 12.04 -9.06 -4.99
CA VAL A 30 13.46 -9.00 -4.60
C VAL A 30 13.69 -9.17 -3.10
N ASP A 31 12.70 -8.91 -2.25
CA ASP A 31 12.77 -9.16 -0.79
C ASP A 31 11.38 -9.52 -0.24
N LYS A 32 11.34 -10.24 0.89
CA LYS A 32 10.10 -10.71 1.51
C LYS A 32 10.18 -10.71 3.03
N LEU A 33 9.00 -10.55 3.64
CA LEU A 33 8.71 -10.81 5.04
C LEU A 33 7.63 -11.89 5.11
N ASP A 34 8.03 -13.15 4.94
CA ASP A 34 7.11 -14.28 4.73
C ASP A 34 6.13 -14.48 5.90
N ASP A 35 6.56 -14.26 7.14
CA ASP A 35 5.73 -14.37 8.34
C ASP A 35 4.58 -13.33 8.38
N TYR A 36 4.75 -12.21 7.68
CA TYR A 36 3.79 -11.11 7.62
C TYR A 36 3.11 -10.96 6.25
N GLY A 37 3.60 -11.70 5.24
CA GLY A 37 3.06 -11.68 3.89
C GLY A 37 3.39 -10.41 3.09
N TYR A 38 4.39 -9.63 3.50
CA TYR A 38 4.85 -8.44 2.77
C TYR A 38 5.98 -8.77 1.81
N SER A 39 5.99 -8.09 0.67
CA SER A 39 7.01 -8.26 -0.37
C SER A 39 7.44 -6.91 -0.94
N LEU A 40 8.69 -6.87 -1.40
CA LEU A 40 9.26 -5.74 -2.14
C LEU A 40 9.50 -6.17 -3.59
N GLU A 41 8.94 -5.44 -4.52
CA GLU A 41 9.08 -5.66 -5.94
C GLU A 41 10.38 -5.04 -6.48
N LYS A 42 10.86 -5.54 -7.61
CA LYS A 42 12.13 -5.10 -8.22
C LYS A 42 12.09 -3.64 -8.65
N ASP A 43 10.96 -3.20 -9.15
CA ASP A 43 10.68 -1.84 -9.63
C ASP A 43 10.22 -0.87 -8.53
N ALA A 44 10.19 -1.33 -7.27
CA ALA A 44 9.89 -0.50 -6.12
C ALA A 44 10.76 0.77 -6.10
N THR A 45 10.16 1.90 -5.74
CA THR A 45 10.87 3.18 -5.66
C THR A 45 11.95 3.16 -4.58
N LYS A 46 12.82 4.18 -4.58
CA LYS A 46 13.80 4.35 -3.49
C LYS A 46 13.11 4.50 -2.14
N LEU A 47 11.99 5.25 -2.12
CA LEU A 47 11.18 5.47 -0.92
C LEU A 47 10.62 4.13 -0.37
N ASP A 48 10.08 3.29 -1.25
CA ASP A 48 9.53 1.98 -0.85
C ASP A 48 10.62 1.08 -0.28
N LYS A 49 11.81 1.05 -0.91
CA LYS A 49 12.96 0.28 -0.45
C LYS A 49 13.45 0.72 0.94
N GLU A 50 13.50 2.02 1.19
CA GLU A 50 13.88 2.59 2.49
C GLU A 50 12.85 2.23 3.56
N MET A 51 11.55 2.39 3.27
CA MET A 51 10.48 2.04 4.21
C MET A 51 10.39 0.53 4.47
N PHE A 52 10.61 -0.30 3.44
CA PHE A 52 10.62 -1.76 3.60
C PHE A 52 11.78 -2.24 4.47
N ALA A 53 12.97 -1.65 4.31
CA ALA A 53 14.11 -1.94 5.16
C ALA A 53 13.86 -1.56 6.62
N GLU A 54 13.17 -0.44 6.87
CA GLU A 54 12.78 -0.02 8.20
C GLU A 54 11.69 -0.93 8.79
N LEU A 55 10.71 -1.34 7.98
CA LEU A 55 9.68 -2.32 8.36
C LEU A 55 10.32 -3.64 8.78
N LYS A 56 11.25 -4.16 7.98
CA LYS A 56 12.00 -5.38 8.29
C LYS A 56 12.76 -5.29 9.61
N LYS A 57 13.42 -4.15 9.86
CA LYS A 57 14.12 -3.90 11.14
C LYS A 57 13.14 -3.84 12.31
N THR A 58 11.99 -3.22 12.15
CA THR A 58 10.97 -3.09 13.20
C THR A 58 10.37 -4.44 13.55
N LEU A 59 10.07 -5.28 12.56
CA LEU A 59 9.45 -6.59 12.76
C LEU A 59 10.43 -7.67 13.26
N ASN A 60 11.73 -7.49 13.04
CA ASN A 60 12.77 -8.40 13.54
C ASN A 60 13.32 -8.00 14.92
N ALA A 61 12.75 -6.98 15.56
CA ALA A 61 13.12 -6.61 16.93
C ALA A 61 12.60 -7.65 17.93
N GLU A 62 13.28 -7.81 19.09
CA GLU A 62 12.83 -8.71 20.16
C GLU A 62 11.44 -8.35 20.69
N GLU A 63 11.13 -7.06 20.72
CA GLU A 63 9.82 -6.51 21.01
C GLU A 63 9.40 -5.57 19.86
N VAL A 64 8.29 -5.90 19.21
CA VAL A 64 7.78 -5.12 18.07
C VAL A 64 7.10 -3.85 18.58
N ASP A 65 7.59 -2.71 18.16
CA ASP A 65 6.92 -1.43 18.34
C ASP A 65 5.69 -1.36 17.43
N GLU A 66 4.51 -1.63 18.01
CA GLU A 66 3.23 -1.70 17.28
C GLU A 66 2.85 -0.37 16.64
N GLU A 67 3.12 0.79 17.29
CA GLU A 67 2.81 2.10 16.73
C GLU A 67 3.71 2.44 15.55
N LYS A 68 5.00 2.14 15.67
CA LYS A 68 5.96 2.28 14.57
C LYS A 68 5.61 1.36 13.40
N TYR A 69 5.24 0.11 13.69
CA TYR A 69 4.75 -0.83 12.68
C TYR A 69 3.52 -0.29 11.95
N ALA A 70 2.49 0.15 12.68
CA ALA A 70 1.28 0.72 12.10
C ALA A 70 1.58 1.99 11.26
N SER A 71 2.51 2.84 11.72
CA SER A 71 2.99 4.01 10.99
C SER A 71 3.63 3.65 9.66
N LEU A 72 4.50 2.63 9.65
CA LEU A 72 5.18 2.16 8.43
C LEU A 72 4.18 1.57 7.44
N ILE A 73 3.24 0.73 7.88
CA ILE A 73 2.20 0.18 7.03
C ILE A 73 1.35 1.28 6.41
N ALA A 74 0.93 2.28 7.19
CA ALA A 74 0.16 3.41 6.67
C ALA A 74 0.95 4.22 5.62
N LYS A 75 2.23 4.47 5.86
CA LYS A 75 3.11 5.18 4.92
C LYS A 75 3.32 4.38 3.63
N MET A 76 3.61 3.09 3.73
CA MET A 76 3.86 2.23 2.58
C MET A 76 2.59 2.04 1.72
N LEU A 77 1.43 1.83 2.36
CA LEU A 77 0.15 1.79 1.67
C LEU A 77 -0.07 3.06 0.84
N VAL A 78 0.13 4.23 1.46
CA VAL A 78 -0.11 5.53 0.81
C VAL A 78 0.92 5.79 -0.27
N ALA A 79 2.21 5.48 -0.03
CA ALA A 79 3.26 5.67 -1.00
C ALA A 79 2.99 4.87 -2.29
N ASP A 80 2.72 3.58 -2.16
CA ASP A 80 2.47 2.71 -3.30
C ASP A 80 1.14 3.03 -3.99
N PHE A 81 0.08 3.33 -3.23
CA PHE A 81 -1.24 3.66 -3.80
C PHE A 81 -1.25 4.96 -4.60
N TYR A 82 -0.55 5.99 -4.16
CA TYR A 82 -0.54 7.30 -4.82
C TYR A 82 0.65 7.53 -5.77
N ASN A 83 1.60 6.58 -5.88
CA ASN A 83 2.66 6.63 -6.86
C ASN A 83 2.16 6.06 -8.19
N LEU A 84 1.45 6.88 -8.98
CA LEU A 84 0.76 6.41 -10.19
C LEU A 84 1.69 6.26 -11.38
N ASP A 85 2.85 6.89 -11.38
CA ASP A 85 3.77 6.91 -12.52
C ASP A 85 4.35 5.53 -12.86
N ASN A 86 4.58 4.69 -11.87
CA ASN A 86 5.09 3.32 -12.07
C ASN A 86 3.99 2.28 -12.39
N LYS A 87 2.72 2.67 -12.42
CA LYS A 87 1.62 1.73 -12.70
C LYS A 87 1.47 1.48 -14.21
N VAL A 88 1.32 0.22 -14.57
CA VAL A 88 1.22 -0.21 -15.98
C VAL A 88 -0.17 0.08 -16.56
N SER A 89 -1.21 0.07 -15.73
CA SER A 89 -2.59 0.31 -16.14
C SER A 89 -3.49 0.68 -14.98
N LYS A 90 -4.76 1.04 -15.28
CA LYS A 90 -5.78 1.27 -14.25
C LYS A 90 -6.07 0.06 -13.34
N ASN A 91 -5.65 -1.14 -13.72
CA ASN A 91 -5.85 -2.37 -12.93
C ASN A 91 -4.62 -2.75 -12.09
N ASP A 92 -3.53 -2.01 -12.24
CA ASP A 92 -2.29 -2.18 -11.47
C ASP A 92 -2.37 -1.33 -10.21
N ILE A 93 -3.14 -1.81 -9.24
CA ILE A 93 -3.45 -1.07 -8.01
C ILE A 93 -2.34 -1.27 -6.98
N GLY A 94 -1.72 -0.16 -6.56
CA GLY A 94 -0.73 -0.15 -5.48
C GLY A 94 -1.35 -0.36 -4.09
N GLY A 95 -0.52 -0.78 -3.14
CA GLY A 95 -0.89 -0.91 -1.73
C GLY A 95 -1.75 -2.12 -1.37
N VAL A 96 -2.13 -2.94 -2.34
CA VAL A 96 -3.06 -4.09 -2.13
C VAL A 96 -2.53 -5.09 -1.09
N GLN A 97 -1.21 -5.25 -0.97
CA GLN A 97 -0.62 -6.15 0.03
C GLN A 97 -0.91 -5.72 1.48
N PHE A 98 -1.19 -4.45 1.72
CA PHE A 98 -1.49 -3.88 3.04
C PHE A 98 -2.99 -3.90 3.38
N ILE A 99 -3.82 -4.35 2.46
CA ILE A 99 -5.27 -4.44 2.64
C ILE A 99 -5.63 -5.85 3.12
N LYS A 100 -6.48 -5.92 4.14
CA LYS A 100 -7.00 -7.20 4.65
C LYS A 100 -7.73 -7.95 3.53
N GLU A 101 -7.49 -9.26 3.43
CA GLU A 101 -7.94 -10.10 2.31
C GLU A 101 -9.42 -9.92 1.96
N GLU A 102 -10.27 -9.89 2.96
CA GLU A 102 -11.73 -9.75 2.78
C GLU A 102 -12.16 -8.41 2.13
N TYR A 103 -11.28 -7.39 2.13
CA TYR A 103 -11.55 -6.06 1.54
C TYR A 103 -10.82 -5.81 0.23
N LYS A 104 -9.86 -6.65 -0.14
CA LYS A 104 -9.02 -6.45 -1.34
C LYS A 104 -9.82 -6.28 -2.62
N SER A 105 -10.79 -7.17 -2.85
CA SER A 105 -11.59 -7.12 -4.08
C SER A 105 -12.36 -5.80 -4.22
N ASN A 106 -12.97 -5.32 -3.13
CA ASN A 106 -13.67 -4.04 -3.13
C ASN A 106 -12.69 -2.86 -3.28
N PHE A 107 -11.56 -2.90 -2.58
CA PHE A 107 -10.52 -1.89 -2.68
C PHE A 107 -10.01 -1.75 -4.13
N ILE A 108 -9.70 -2.87 -4.79
CA ILE A 108 -9.24 -2.89 -6.18
C ILE A 108 -10.31 -2.32 -7.12
N LEU A 109 -11.57 -2.73 -6.95
CA LEU A 109 -12.67 -2.24 -7.77
C LEU A 109 -12.83 -0.73 -7.63
N GLU A 110 -12.95 -0.24 -6.40
CA GLU A 110 -13.14 1.19 -6.13
C GLU A 110 -11.94 2.01 -6.62
N ALA A 111 -10.71 1.55 -6.41
CA ALA A 111 -9.52 2.22 -6.88
C ALA A 111 -9.47 2.32 -8.41
N SER A 112 -9.78 1.23 -9.12
CA SER A 112 -9.76 1.18 -10.58
C SER A 112 -10.82 2.08 -11.23
N GLU A 113 -11.94 2.33 -10.55
CA GLU A 113 -13.03 3.20 -11.04
C GLU A 113 -12.94 4.65 -10.53
N THR A 114 -11.97 4.94 -9.66
CA THR A 114 -11.77 6.29 -9.11
C THR A 114 -10.37 6.81 -9.40
N VAL A 115 -9.42 6.64 -8.49
CA VAL A 115 -8.06 7.22 -8.57
C VAL A 115 -7.29 6.72 -9.80
N TYR A 116 -7.46 5.46 -10.16
CA TYR A 116 -6.74 4.82 -11.27
C TYR A 116 -7.46 4.87 -12.60
N LYS A 117 -8.72 5.32 -12.63
CA LYS A 117 -9.64 5.22 -13.77
C LYS A 117 -9.05 5.68 -15.11
N TYR A 118 -8.25 6.74 -15.08
CA TYR A 118 -7.72 7.39 -16.26
C TYR A 118 -6.24 7.11 -16.52
N ILE A 119 -5.64 6.10 -15.80
CA ILE A 119 -4.28 5.69 -16.09
C ILE A 119 -4.23 4.97 -17.43
N GLU A 120 -3.48 5.56 -18.38
CA GLU A 120 -3.24 4.98 -19.69
C GLU A 120 -2.33 3.75 -19.61
N LEU A 121 -2.55 2.79 -20.52
CA LEU A 121 -1.76 1.57 -20.61
C LEU A 121 -0.29 1.88 -20.92
N ASN A 122 0.65 1.24 -20.21
CA ASN A 122 2.10 1.45 -20.35
C ASN A 122 2.89 0.13 -20.44
N VAL A 123 2.34 -0.88 -21.09
CA VAL A 123 3.00 -2.19 -21.24
C VAL A 123 4.30 -2.10 -22.03
N TYR A 124 4.39 -1.13 -22.96
CA TYR A 124 5.54 -0.94 -23.84
C TYR A 124 6.46 0.21 -23.39
N ASN A 125 6.21 0.83 -22.23
CA ASN A 125 6.92 2.01 -21.74
C ASN A 125 6.91 3.20 -22.71
N ASP A 126 5.81 3.38 -23.44
CA ASP A 126 5.60 4.41 -24.44
C ASP A 126 4.53 5.45 -24.04
N ARG A 127 4.00 5.33 -22.81
CA ARG A 127 3.03 6.29 -22.26
C ARG A 127 3.64 7.68 -22.15
N THR A 128 2.91 8.67 -22.68
CA THR A 128 3.27 10.10 -22.59
C THR A 128 2.52 10.83 -21.46
N GLN A 129 1.53 10.19 -20.87
CA GLN A 129 0.77 10.73 -19.75
C GLN A 129 1.69 10.99 -18.55
N VAL A 130 1.68 12.22 -18.03
CA VAL A 130 2.42 12.59 -16.82
C VAL A 130 1.56 12.26 -15.61
N LEU A 131 2.06 11.41 -14.72
CA LEU A 131 1.37 10.94 -13.54
C LEU A 131 2.11 11.35 -12.25
N PRO A 132 1.41 11.39 -11.11
CA PRO A 132 2.02 11.71 -9.82
C PRO A 132 3.11 10.71 -9.43
N ILE A 133 4.26 11.25 -8.99
CA ILE A 133 5.36 10.52 -8.36
C ILE A 133 5.43 10.95 -6.90
N VAL A 134 5.27 10.00 -5.98
CA VAL A 134 5.36 10.29 -4.54
C VAL A 134 6.81 10.59 -4.17
N LYS A 135 7.01 11.75 -3.52
CA LYS A 135 8.31 12.19 -3.01
C LYS A 135 8.52 11.79 -1.55
N SER A 136 7.49 12.00 -0.71
CA SER A 136 7.51 11.63 0.70
C SER A 136 6.09 11.38 1.22
N VAL A 137 6.03 10.60 2.30
CA VAL A 137 4.80 10.33 3.05
C VAL A 137 5.10 10.54 4.53
N ASP A 138 4.38 11.46 5.16
CA ASP A 138 4.61 11.89 6.54
C ASP A 138 3.39 11.63 7.41
N ILE A 139 3.60 11.05 8.60
CA ILE A 139 2.55 10.88 9.61
C ILE A 139 2.33 12.22 10.30
N LYS A 140 1.14 12.79 10.18
CA LYS A 140 0.72 13.99 10.93
C LYS A 140 0.29 13.65 12.34
N SER A 141 -0.42 12.55 12.51
CA SER A 141 -0.79 11.98 13.80
C SER A 141 -1.10 10.50 13.66
N ILE A 142 -0.84 9.76 14.72
CA ILE A 142 -1.26 8.37 14.86
C ILE A 142 -1.80 8.19 16.28
N ASN A 143 -2.93 7.52 16.42
CA ASN A 143 -3.57 7.29 17.71
C ASN A 143 -4.23 5.93 17.71
N THR A 144 -4.19 5.26 18.86
CA THR A 144 -5.00 4.05 19.07
C THR A 144 -6.49 4.38 19.03
N THR A 145 -7.26 3.48 18.48
CA THR A 145 -8.73 3.63 18.36
C THR A 145 -9.40 2.27 18.34
N THR A 146 -10.72 2.25 18.47
CA THR A 146 -11.51 1.06 18.20
C THR A 146 -12.05 1.15 16.78
N TYR A 147 -11.63 0.23 15.93
CA TYR A 147 -12.19 0.07 14.59
C TYR A 147 -13.41 -0.85 14.64
N LYS A 148 -14.53 -0.41 14.06
CA LYS A 148 -15.76 -1.20 13.94
C LYS A 148 -16.19 -1.25 12.48
N TYR A 149 -16.37 -2.46 11.99
CA TYR A 149 -16.93 -2.70 10.67
C TYR A 149 -17.85 -3.92 10.69
N LYS A 150 -19.12 -3.71 10.39
CA LYS A 150 -20.18 -4.72 10.58
C LYS A 150 -20.15 -5.27 12.02
N ASP A 151 -20.01 -6.58 12.17
CA ASP A 151 -19.96 -7.28 13.47
C ASP A 151 -18.53 -7.45 14.03
N VAL A 152 -17.52 -6.92 13.33
CA VAL A 152 -16.12 -6.99 13.76
C VAL A 152 -15.73 -5.71 14.49
N SER A 153 -15.13 -5.87 15.67
CA SER A 153 -14.59 -4.77 16.47
C SER A 153 -13.14 -5.08 16.82
N ASP A 154 -12.22 -4.18 16.45
CA ASP A 154 -10.82 -4.23 16.84
C ASP A 154 -10.50 -3.05 17.75
N SER A 155 -10.21 -3.34 19.02
CA SER A 155 -9.90 -2.33 20.05
C SER A 155 -8.44 -1.86 20.01
N LYS A 156 -7.59 -2.51 19.21
CA LYS A 156 -6.17 -2.18 19.05
C LYS A 156 -5.85 -1.57 17.69
N ALA A 157 -6.83 -1.05 16.99
CA ALA A 157 -6.61 -0.39 15.72
C ALA A 157 -5.89 0.95 15.90
N TYR A 158 -5.12 1.36 14.89
CA TYR A 158 -4.50 2.67 14.80
C TYR A 158 -5.20 3.51 13.75
N LYS A 159 -5.45 4.78 14.08
CA LYS A 159 -5.91 5.81 13.14
C LYS A 159 -4.74 6.72 12.82
N ALA A 160 -4.25 6.66 11.59
CA ALA A 160 -3.19 7.52 11.09
C ALA A 160 -3.75 8.63 10.19
N VAL A 161 -3.25 9.86 10.36
CA VAL A 161 -3.43 10.98 9.44
C VAL A 161 -2.12 11.16 8.69
N VAL A 162 -2.17 11.07 7.37
CA VAL A 162 -0.98 11.00 6.52
C VAL A 162 -0.98 12.16 5.53
N THR A 163 0.19 12.76 5.30
CA THR A 163 0.40 13.77 4.26
C THR A 163 1.30 13.19 3.17
N VAL A 164 0.88 13.33 1.93
CA VAL A 164 1.65 12.95 0.74
C VAL A 164 2.21 14.20 0.09
N SER A 165 3.49 14.16 -0.24
CA SER A 165 4.15 15.17 -1.09
C SER A 165 4.60 14.52 -2.39
N TYR A 166 4.46 15.26 -3.48
CA TYR A 166 4.82 14.80 -4.81
C TYR A 166 6.09 15.47 -5.32
N VAL A 167 6.80 14.80 -6.24
CA VAL A 167 8.00 15.35 -6.90
C VAL A 167 7.66 16.61 -7.68
N LYS A 168 6.48 16.64 -8.31
CA LYS A 168 5.98 17.78 -9.08
C LYS A 168 4.53 18.04 -8.69
N ASP A 169 4.19 19.31 -8.50
CA ASP A 169 2.80 19.74 -8.40
C ASP A 169 2.16 19.66 -9.80
N LEU A 170 1.13 18.86 -9.94
CA LEU A 170 0.36 18.68 -11.17
C LEU A 170 -0.97 19.45 -11.15
N GLY A 171 -1.23 20.22 -10.08
CA GLY A 171 -2.41 21.10 -9.97
C GLY A 171 -3.70 20.36 -9.56
N TYR A 172 -3.61 19.23 -8.87
CA TYR A 172 -4.76 18.47 -8.36
C TYR A 172 -5.00 18.72 -6.87
#